data_1953c54e6e4f4a911d1099e0539cb9c8
#
_entry.id   1953c54e6e4f4a911d1099e0539cb9c8
#
_cell.length_a   1.000
_cell.length_b   1.000
_cell.length_c   1.000
_cell.angle_alpha   90.00
_cell.angle_beta   90.00
_cell.angle_gamma   90.00
#
_symmetry.space_group_name_H-M   'P 1'
#
loop_
_entity.id
_entity.type
_entity.pdbx_description
1 polymer ?
#
loop_
_entity_poly.entity_id
_entity_poly.type
_entity_poly.pdbx_seq_one_letter_code
_entity_poly.pdbx_strand_id
1 'polypeptide(L)'
;MDRKERLRTIANEVSGCAKCQLSLARKMAVPGEGPPDAEILCIGEGPGFYENEQGRPFVGAAGKFLDELLQNAGLKREQVFVTNVVKCRPPGNRDPLPEELSACNLYLQRQIEIISPCVIVTLGRFSMANFIPNVRISDVHGQARWIGGRLIVPMFHPAAALHQPSLKRTVIDDFSRLPNYIAQARQNRVKIQPVQSPEVNEVARMEPDEATQLSLF
;
A
#
# COMPACT_ATOMS: atom_id res chain seq x y z
N MET A 1 -17.86 -9.48 5.17
CA MET A 1 -16.59 -10.00 4.59
C MET A 1 -15.45 -9.30 5.31
N ASP A 2 -14.58 -10.07 5.93
CA ASP A 2 -13.42 -9.54 6.64
C ASP A 2 -12.30 -9.05 5.69
N ARG A 3 -11.25 -8.40 6.23
CA ARG A 3 -10.14 -7.88 5.40
C ARG A 3 -9.42 -8.99 4.64
N LYS A 4 -9.23 -10.15 5.27
CA LYS A 4 -8.52 -11.31 4.69
C LYS A 4 -9.29 -11.88 3.49
N GLU A 5 -10.60 -12.05 3.62
CA GLU A 5 -11.47 -12.50 2.54
C GLU A 5 -11.51 -11.50 1.37
N ARG A 6 -11.59 -10.19 1.66
CA ARG A 6 -11.54 -9.14 0.64
C ARG A 6 -10.22 -9.15 -0.14
N LEU A 7 -9.08 -9.32 0.54
CA LEU A 7 -7.76 -9.45 -0.12
C LEU A 7 -7.68 -10.74 -0.94
N ARG A 8 -8.25 -11.85 -0.45
CA ARG A 8 -8.32 -13.10 -1.21
C ARG A 8 -9.15 -12.95 -2.48
N THR A 9 -10.26 -12.23 -2.42
CA THR A 9 -11.06 -11.89 -3.60
C THR A 9 -10.23 -11.13 -4.64
N ILE A 10 -9.47 -10.10 -4.22
CA ILE A 10 -8.56 -9.38 -5.12
C ILE A 10 -7.49 -10.33 -5.69
N ALA A 11 -6.92 -11.21 -4.90
CA ALA A 11 -5.91 -12.17 -5.37
C ALA A 11 -6.47 -13.11 -6.45
N ASN A 12 -7.69 -13.59 -6.28
CA ASN A 12 -8.38 -14.42 -7.27
C ASN A 12 -8.67 -13.64 -8.57
N GLU A 13 -9.18 -12.41 -8.45
CA GLU A 13 -9.41 -11.53 -9.60
C GLU A 13 -8.11 -11.23 -10.37
N VAL A 14 -7.01 -10.97 -9.66
CA VAL A 14 -5.69 -10.74 -10.24
C VAL A 14 -5.18 -11.97 -10.97
N SER A 15 -5.38 -13.16 -10.41
CA SER A 15 -4.95 -14.42 -11.02
C SER A 15 -5.66 -14.69 -12.35
N GLY A 16 -6.95 -14.37 -12.45
CA GLY A 16 -7.75 -14.50 -13.69
C GLY A 16 -7.76 -13.24 -14.58
N CYS A 17 -7.04 -12.17 -14.23
CA CYS A 17 -7.12 -10.88 -14.92
C CYS A 17 -6.58 -10.95 -16.36
N ALA A 18 -7.33 -10.38 -17.31
CA ALA A 18 -6.94 -10.21 -18.70
C ALA A 18 -7.04 -8.76 -19.21
N LYS A 19 -6.92 -7.76 -18.29
CA LYS A 19 -7.17 -6.34 -18.61
C LYS A 19 -6.05 -5.65 -19.40
N CYS A 20 -4.88 -6.26 -19.53
CA CYS A 20 -3.75 -5.70 -20.30
C CYS A 20 -2.88 -6.81 -20.90
N GLN A 21 -1.99 -6.44 -21.80
CA GLN A 21 -1.11 -7.36 -22.53
C GLN A 21 -0.18 -8.20 -21.62
N LEU A 22 0.14 -7.73 -20.41
CA LEU A 22 0.98 -8.48 -19.47
C LEU A 22 0.36 -9.84 -19.08
N SER A 23 -0.95 -9.98 -19.19
CA SER A 23 -1.64 -11.24 -18.89
C SER A 23 -1.29 -12.37 -19.84
N LEU A 24 -0.89 -12.06 -21.09
CA LEU A 24 -0.57 -13.04 -22.12
C LEU A 24 0.80 -13.70 -21.93
N ALA A 25 1.73 -13.00 -21.29
CA ALA A 25 3.13 -13.43 -21.15
C ALA A 25 3.46 -13.93 -19.73
N ARG A 26 2.57 -13.74 -18.74
CA ARG A 26 2.81 -14.19 -17.36
C ARG A 26 2.70 -15.69 -17.22
N LYS A 27 3.51 -16.30 -16.38
CA LYS A 27 3.28 -17.65 -15.88
C LYS A 27 2.30 -17.61 -14.71
N MET A 28 2.58 -16.75 -13.73
CA MET A 28 1.70 -16.50 -12.59
C MET A 28 1.54 -15.00 -12.36
N ALA A 29 0.33 -14.57 -12.01
CA ALA A 29 0.12 -13.24 -11.48
C ALA A 29 0.61 -13.16 -10.02
N VAL A 30 1.03 -11.97 -9.59
CA VAL A 30 1.58 -11.72 -8.25
C VAL A 30 0.72 -10.67 -7.54
N PRO A 31 -0.34 -11.08 -6.85
CA PRO A 31 -1.28 -10.15 -6.22
C PRO A 31 -0.66 -9.33 -5.09
N GLY A 32 0.29 -9.90 -4.35
CA GLY A 32 0.87 -9.35 -3.15
C GLY A 32 0.71 -10.28 -1.97
N GLU A 33 1.46 -10.05 -0.89
CA GLU A 33 1.54 -10.93 0.28
C GLU A 33 1.80 -10.12 1.56
N GLY A 34 1.16 -10.51 2.66
CA GLY A 34 1.36 -9.93 4.00
C GLY A 34 0.09 -9.92 4.84
N PRO A 35 0.16 -9.39 6.07
CA PRO A 35 -0.99 -9.30 6.96
C PRO A 35 -2.09 -8.37 6.39
N PRO A 36 -3.36 -8.73 6.55
CA PRO A 36 -4.47 -7.93 6.02
C PRO A 36 -4.66 -6.58 6.74
N ASP A 37 -4.03 -6.42 7.88
CA ASP A 37 -4.06 -5.24 8.75
C ASP A 37 -2.66 -4.62 8.92
N ALA A 38 -1.75 -4.88 7.99
CA ALA A 38 -0.40 -4.35 8.02
C ALA A 38 -0.38 -2.83 8.17
N GLU A 39 0.40 -2.33 9.13
CA GLU A 39 0.62 -0.89 9.27
C GLU A 39 1.49 -0.31 8.16
N ILE A 40 2.30 -1.16 7.51
CA ILE A 40 3.26 -0.81 6.48
C ILE A 40 2.91 -1.56 5.20
N LEU A 41 2.81 -0.82 4.10
CA LEU A 41 2.64 -1.34 2.76
C LEU A 41 3.85 -0.97 1.90
N CYS A 42 4.61 -1.96 1.45
CA CYS A 42 5.69 -1.76 0.47
C CYS A 42 5.16 -2.00 -0.94
N ILE A 43 5.38 -1.04 -1.83
CA ILE A 43 4.91 -1.10 -3.22
C ILE A 43 6.10 -1.00 -4.16
N GLY A 44 6.40 -2.08 -4.88
CA GLY A 44 7.39 -2.09 -5.95
C GLY A 44 6.80 -1.77 -7.32
N GLU A 45 7.58 -2.02 -8.36
CA GLU A 45 7.21 -1.76 -9.75
C GLU A 45 6.40 -2.92 -10.34
N GLY A 46 7.00 -4.08 -10.49
CA GLY A 46 6.38 -5.27 -11.07
C GLY A 46 7.13 -6.54 -10.72
N PRO A 47 6.53 -7.72 -10.98
CA PRO A 47 7.19 -9.00 -10.74
C PRO A 47 8.41 -9.20 -11.66
N GLY A 48 9.49 -9.71 -11.10
CA GLY A 48 10.62 -10.23 -11.83
C GLY A 48 10.43 -11.70 -12.25
N PHE A 49 11.51 -12.35 -12.68
CA PHE A 49 11.46 -13.74 -13.15
C PHE A 49 11.00 -14.70 -12.05
N TYR A 50 11.62 -14.67 -10.88
CA TYR A 50 11.31 -15.60 -9.79
C TYR A 50 9.92 -15.36 -9.19
N GLU A 51 9.47 -14.11 -9.14
CA GLU A 51 8.13 -13.74 -8.71
C GLU A 51 7.07 -14.29 -9.67
N ASN A 52 7.31 -14.20 -10.98
CA ASN A 52 6.44 -14.76 -12.00
C ASN A 52 6.38 -16.30 -11.95
N GLU A 53 7.48 -16.95 -11.56
CA GLU A 53 7.50 -18.41 -11.38
C GLU A 53 6.71 -18.88 -10.15
N GLN A 54 6.73 -18.10 -9.06
CA GLN A 54 6.22 -18.50 -7.75
C GLN A 54 4.87 -17.86 -7.39
N GLY A 55 4.43 -16.81 -8.10
CA GLY A 55 3.23 -16.04 -7.77
C GLY A 55 3.37 -15.20 -6.49
N ARG A 56 4.59 -15.02 -5.97
CA ARG A 56 4.87 -14.31 -4.71
C ARG A 56 5.75 -13.08 -4.97
N PRO A 57 5.49 -11.95 -4.27
CA PRO A 57 6.25 -10.72 -4.47
C PRO A 57 7.61 -10.77 -3.77
N PHE A 58 8.63 -10.20 -4.42
CA PHE A 58 9.96 -10.00 -3.82
C PHE A 58 10.60 -11.28 -3.28
N VAL A 59 10.70 -12.33 -4.12
CA VAL A 59 11.36 -13.61 -3.79
C VAL A 59 12.74 -13.75 -4.44
N GLY A 60 13.08 -12.93 -5.44
CA GLY A 60 14.38 -12.87 -6.09
C GLY A 60 15.44 -12.10 -5.28
N ALA A 61 16.57 -11.77 -5.91
CA ALA A 61 17.69 -11.06 -5.26
C ALA A 61 17.30 -9.72 -4.64
N ALA A 62 16.47 -8.93 -5.36
CA ALA A 62 15.93 -7.66 -4.84
C ALA A 62 15.04 -7.87 -3.62
N GLY A 63 14.29 -8.98 -3.57
CA GLY A 63 13.47 -9.36 -2.43
C GLY A 63 14.29 -9.72 -1.21
N LYS A 64 15.34 -10.53 -1.38
CA LYS A 64 16.28 -10.86 -0.29
C LYS A 64 16.92 -9.60 0.30
N PHE A 65 17.32 -8.68 -0.57
CA PHE A 65 17.86 -7.40 -0.11
C PHE A 65 16.80 -6.53 0.60
N LEU A 66 15.54 -6.55 0.15
CA LEU A 66 14.44 -5.90 0.87
C LEU A 66 14.27 -6.49 2.28
N ASP A 67 14.36 -7.81 2.42
CA ASP A 67 14.26 -8.48 3.72
C ASP A 67 15.40 -8.07 4.65
N GLU A 68 16.65 -7.96 4.15
CA GLU A 68 17.78 -7.43 4.89
C GLU A 68 17.56 -5.97 5.34
N LEU A 69 17.01 -5.12 4.45
CA LEU A 69 16.71 -3.71 4.75
C LEU A 69 15.63 -3.59 5.84
N LEU A 70 14.58 -4.39 5.75
CA LEU A 70 13.52 -4.44 6.78
C LEU A 70 14.08 -4.91 8.11
N GLN A 71 14.90 -5.98 8.11
CA GLN A 71 15.53 -6.49 9.31
C GLN A 71 16.43 -5.46 9.98
N ASN A 72 17.24 -4.74 9.21
CA ASN A 72 18.09 -3.64 9.70
C ASN A 72 17.27 -2.48 10.28
N ALA A 73 16.05 -2.27 9.81
CA ALA A 73 15.08 -1.33 10.38
C ALA A 73 14.28 -1.90 11.57
N GLY A 74 14.62 -3.09 12.08
CA GLY A 74 13.93 -3.75 13.19
C GLY A 74 12.55 -4.30 12.83
N LEU A 75 12.28 -4.53 11.54
CA LEU A 75 11.01 -5.05 11.03
C LEU A 75 11.19 -6.47 10.51
N LYS A 76 10.15 -7.30 10.69
CA LYS A 76 10.08 -8.62 10.06
C LYS A 76 9.25 -8.55 8.78
N ARG A 77 9.60 -9.36 7.78
CA ARG A 77 8.85 -9.47 6.53
C ARG A 77 7.36 -9.75 6.76
N GLU A 78 7.03 -10.58 7.74
CA GLU A 78 5.67 -10.98 8.08
C GLU A 78 4.81 -9.84 8.68
N GLN A 79 5.42 -8.71 9.04
CA GLN A 79 4.73 -7.53 9.56
C GLN A 79 4.34 -6.53 8.46
N VAL A 80 4.82 -6.74 7.23
CA VAL A 80 4.69 -5.80 6.11
C VAL A 80 3.87 -6.46 5.00
N PHE A 81 2.91 -5.73 4.46
CA PHE A 81 2.30 -6.17 3.20
C PHE A 81 3.15 -5.68 2.03
N VAL A 82 3.46 -6.57 1.09
CA VAL A 82 4.30 -6.25 -0.06
C VAL A 82 3.56 -6.56 -1.36
N THR A 83 3.59 -5.61 -2.27
CA THR A 83 2.95 -5.73 -3.59
C THR A 83 3.70 -4.91 -4.64
N ASN A 84 3.16 -4.82 -5.85
CA ASN A 84 3.69 -4.02 -6.96
C ASN A 84 2.58 -3.19 -7.62
N VAL A 85 2.94 -2.16 -8.39
CA VAL A 85 1.98 -1.39 -9.19
C VAL A 85 1.37 -2.23 -10.30
N VAL A 86 2.16 -3.08 -10.98
CA VAL A 86 1.61 -4.09 -11.90
C VAL A 86 1.74 -5.48 -11.27
N LYS A 87 0.74 -6.35 -11.53
CA LYS A 87 0.66 -7.68 -10.92
C LYS A 87 1.18 -8.79 -11.82
N CYS A 88 1.62 -8.46 -13.01
CA CYS A 88 2.16 -9.38 -14.01
C CYS A 88 3.54 -8.90 -14.45
N ARG A 89 4.45 -9.83 -14.76
CA ARG A 89 5.81 -9.54 -15.19
C ARG A 89 5.81 -8.92 -16.59
N PRO A 90 6.38 -7.72 -16.79
CA PRO A 90 6.64 -7.21 -18.14
C PRO A 90 7.70 -8.06 -18.88
N PRO A 91 7.53 -8.33 -20.17
CA PRO A 91 8.51 -9.08 -20.96
C PRO A 91 9.92 -8.47 -20.86
N GLY A 92 10.94 -9.31 -20.63
CA GLY A 92 12.32 -8.86 -20.47
C GLY A 92 12.57 -7.92 -19.27
N ASN A 93 11.63 -7.83 -18.32
CA ASN A 93 11.64 -6.87 -17.20
C ASN A 93 11.72 -5.40 -17.68
N ARG A 94 11.11 -5.08 -18.84
CA ARG A 94 11.00 -3.68 -19.28
C ARG A 94 10.13 -2.87 -18.31
N ASP A 95 10.20 -1.57 -18.43
CA ASP A 95 9.28 -0.67 -17.74
C ASP A 95 7.81 -1.00 -18.09
N PRO A 96 6.89 -0.91 -17.14
CA PRO A 96 5.45 -1.00 -17.41
C PRO A 96 4.98 0.16 -18.31
N LEU A 97 4.12 -0.13 -19.27
CA LEU A 97 3.50 0.88 -20.12
C LEU A 97 2.39 1.64 -19.37
N PRO A 98 2.07 2.89 -19.77
CA PRO A 98 1.02 3.67 -19.11
C PRO A 98 -0.35 2.96 -19.04
N GLU A 99 -0.74 2.26 -20.11
CA GLU A 99 -1.98 1.48 -20.16
C GLU A 99 -1.94 0.26 -19.22
N GLU A 100 -0.77 -0.36 -19.01
CA GLU A 100 -0.58 -1.48 -18.08
C GLU A 100 -0.71 -1.00 -16.61
N LEU A 101 -0.09 0.15 -16.31
CA LEU A 101 -0.21 0.81 -15.01
C LEU A 101 -1.67 1.18 -14.72
N SER A 102 -2.34 1.83 -15.66
CA SER A 102 -3.74 2.23 -15.53
C SER A 102 -4.66 1.04 -15.32
N ALA A 103 -4.54 0.00 -16.15
CA ALA A 103 -5.37 -1.21 -16.05
C ALA A 103 -5.19 -1.95 -14.71
N CYS A 104 -3.97 -1.92 -14.14
CA CYS A 104 -3.65 -2.63 -12.90
C CYS A 104 -3.93 -1.82 -11.63
N ASN A 105 -4.01 -0.49 -11.74
CA ASN A 105 -4.13 0.43 -10.60
C ASN A 105 -5.34 0.15 -9.72
N LEU A 106 -6.46 -0.27 -10.30
CA LEU A 106 -7.67 -0.59 -9.54
C LEU A 106 -7.43 -1.63 -8.42
N TYR A 107 -6.55 -2.61 -8.66
CA TYR A 107 -6.23 -3.62 -7.66
C TYR A 107 -5.38 -3.04 -6.54
N LEU A 108 -4.41 -2.18 -6.88
CA LEU A 108 -3.57 -1.50 -5.90
C LEU A 108 -4.40 -0.59 -4.98
N GLN A 109 -5.30 0.22 -5.55
CA GLN A 109 -6.16 1.11 -4.76
C GLN A 109 -7.04 0.32 -3.79
N ARG A 110 -7.70 -0.75 -4.25
CA ARG A 110 -8.50 -1.63 -3.40
C ARG A 110 -7.67 -2.30 -2.29
N GLN A 111 -6.42 -2.69 -2.57
CA GLN A 111 -5.52 -3.21 -1.55
C GLN A 111 -5.20 -2.16 -0.49
N ILE A 112 -4.87 -0.93 -0.90
CA ILE A 112 -4.60 0.20 0.01
C ILE A 112 -5.80 0.50 0.91
N GLU A 113 -7.01 0.48 0.35
CA GLU A 113 -8.26 0.71 1.10
C GLU A 113 -8.51 -0.38 2.14
N ILE A 114 -8.36 -1.66 1.75
CA ILE A 114 -8.63 -2.80 2.64
C ILE A 114 -7.61 -2.88 3.76
N ILE A 115 -6.32 -2.78 3.44
CA ILE A 115 -5.22 -2.86 4.40
C ILE A 115 -5.24 -1.63 5.30
N SER A 116 -5.54 -0.47 4.73
CA SER A 116 -5.53 0.83 5.42
C SER A 116 -4.21 1.08 6.18
N PRO A 117 -3.05 0.99 5.52
CA PRO A 117 -1.76 1.18 6.17
C PRO A 117 -1.59 2.62 6.63
N CYS A 118 -0.81 2.84 7.69
CA CYS A 118 -0.42 4.20 8.10
C CYS A 118 0.85 4.69 7.38
N VAL A 119 1.69 3.76 6.92
CA VAL A 119 2.91 4.06 6.15
C VAL A 119 2.88 3.30 4.83
N ILE A 120 3.13 4.00 3.73
CA ILE A 120 3.33 3.41 2.40
C ILE A 120 4.77 3.70 1.98
N VAL A 121 5.56 2.65 1.82
CA VAL A 121 6.92 2.70 1.28
C VAL A 121 6.85 2.43 -0.21
N THR A 122 7.15 3.41 -1.04
CA THR A 122 7.23 3.23 -2.49
C THR A 122 8.65 2.89 -2.89
N LEU A 123 8.82 1.77 -3.59
CA LEU A 123 10.12 1.25 -4.03
C LEU A 123 10.32 1.56 -5.52
N GLY A 124 11.05 2.64 -5.79
CA GLY A 124 11.35 3.10 -7.14
C GLY A 124 10.33 4.10 -7.71
N ARG A 125 10.63 4.58 -8.93
CA ARG A 125 9.93 5.70 -9.57
C ARG A 125 8.46 5.42 -9.91
N PHE A 126 8.13 4.22 -10.37
CA PHE A 126 6.76 3.89 -10.80
C PHE A 126 5.79 3.81 -9.61
N SER A 127 6.20 3.21 -8.51
CA SER A 127 5.38 3.18 -7.30
C SER A 127 5.26 4.58 -6.66
N MET A 128 6.35 5.36 -6.65
CA MET A 128 6.35 6.73 -6.15
C MET A 128 5.40 7.63 -6.96
N ALA A 129 5.38 7.51 -8.29
CA ALA A 129 4.58 8.36 -9.16
C ALA A 129 3.05 8.25 -8.92
N ASN A 130 2.58 7.15 -8.32
CA ASN A 130 1.17 7.00 -7.90
C ASN A 130 0.77 7.98 -6.79
N PHE A 131 1.72 8.51 -6.04
CA PHE A 131 1.49 9.38 -4.88
C PHE A 131 2.13 10.75 -5.05
N ILE A 132 3.32 10.81 -5.67
CA ILE A 132 4.13 12.02 -5.85
C ILE A 132 4.51 12.09 -7.34
N PRO A 133 3.59 12.57 -8.20
CA PRO A 133 3.85 12.68 -9.64
C PRO A 133 4.85 13.79 -9.95
N ASN A 134 5.47 13.72 -11.12
CA ASN A 134 6.33 14.76 -11.70
C ASN A 134 7.58 15.11 -10.87
N VAL A 135 8.09 14.18 -10.06
CA VAL A 135 9.29 14.33 -9.24
C VAL A 135 10.24 13.15 -9.49
N ARG A 136 11.54 13.41 -9.52
CA ARG A 136 12.54 12.35 -9.66
C ARG A 136 12.79 11.70 -8.29
N ILE A 137 12.94 10.37 -8.29
CA ILE A 137 13.23 9.61 -7.05
C ILE A 137 14.54 10.09 -6.39
N SER A 138 15.53 10.50 -7.18
CA SER A 138 16.81 11.06 -6.70
C SER A 138 16.66 12.30 -5.82
N ASP A 139 15.58 13.04 -5.99
CA ASP A 139 15.37 14.31 -5.31
C ASP A 139 14.59 14.16 -3.99
N VAL A 140 13.91 13.02 -3.80
CA VAL A 140 12.95 12.84 -2.71
C VAL A 140 13.08 11.53 -1.93
N HIS A 141 14.00 10.65 -2.32
CA HIS A 141 14.18 9.38 -1.61
C HIS A 141 14.47 9.60 -0.12
N GLY A 142 13.99 8.72 0.73
CA GLY A 142 14.13 8.80 2.18
C GLY A 142 13.40 9.97 2.85
N GLN A 143 12.60 10.78 2.12
CA GLN A 143 11.86 11.93 2.67
C GLN A 143 10.37 11.61 2.75
N ALA A 144 9.86 11.44 3.95
CA ALA A 144 8.45 11.14 4.17
C ALA A 144 7.54 12.35 3.92
N ARG A 145 6.37 12.11 3.33
CA ARG A 145 5.34 13.13 3.05
C ARG A 145 3.96 12.65 3.44
N TRP A 146 3.16 13.50 4.08
CA TRP A 146 1.76 13.24 4.38
C TRP A 146 0.88 13.44 3.14
N ILE A 147 0.20 12.39 2.70
CA ILE A 147 -0.71 12.43 1.55
C ILE A 147 -1.94 11.58 1.88
N GLY A 148 -3.13 12.16 1.82
CA GLY A 148 -4.39 11.46 2.06
C GLY A 148 -4.47 10.75 3.44
N GLY A 149 -3.90 11.38 4.47
CA GLY A 149 -3.90 10.82 5.83
C GLY A 149 -2.91 9.67 6.07
N ARG A 150 -2.03 9.39 5.11
CA ARG A 150 -0.98 8.35 5.20
C ARG A 150 0.40 8.97 5.01
N LEU A 151 1.40 8.37 5.62
CA LEU A 151 2.79 8.78 5.44
C LEU A 151 3.39 8.01 4.25
N ILE A 152 3.71 8.71 3.18
CA ILE A 152 4.32 8.17 1.97
C ILE A 152 5.84 8.34 2.07
N VAL A 153 6.59 7.26 1.94
CA VAL A 153 8.06 7.26 2.03
C VAL A 153 8.63 6.75 0.72
N PRO A 154 9.06 7.63 -0.19
CA PRO A 154 9.72 7.20 -1.42
C PRO A 154 11.12 6.68 -1.12
N MET A 155 11.46 5.53 -1.68
CA MET A 155 12.78 4.91 -1.56
C MET A 155 13.25 4.40 -2.91
N PHE A 156 14.56 4.31 -3.11
CA PHE A 156 15.11 3.60 -4.26
C PHE A 156 14.63 2.15 -4.27
N HIS A 157 14.40 1.61 -5.45
CA HIS A 157 14.10 0.18 -5.57
C HIS A 157 15.31 -0.66 -5.13
N PRO A 158 15.16 -1.72 -4.34
CA PRO A 158 16.28 -2.55 -3.91
C PRO A 158 17.16 -3.06 -5.06
N ALA A 159 16.56 -3.38 -6.23
CA ALA A 159 17.29 -3.77 -7.41
C ALA A 159 18.28 -2.70 -7.90
N ALA A 160 17.99 -1.40 -7.72
CA ALA A 160 18.89 -0.33 -8.12
C ALA A 160 20.24 -0.42 -7.39
N ALA A 161 20.23 -0.73 -6.10
CA ALA A 161 21.45 -0.92 -5.31
C ALA A 161 22.24 -2.19 -5.68
N LEU A 162 21.57 -3.20 -6.26
CA LEU A 162 22.24 -4.39 -6.78
C LEU A 162 22.94 -4.12 -8.11
N HIS A 163 22.37 -3.26 -8.96
CA HIS A 163 22.96 -2.85 -10.24
C HIS A 163 23.98 -1.72 -10.07
N GLN A 164 23.80 -0.85 -9.08
CA GLN A 164 24.68 0.28 -8.80
C GLN A 164 25.10 0.25 -7.31
N PRO A 165 26.26 -0.39 -7.00
CA PRO A 165 26.71 -0.58 -5.61
C PRO A 165 26.89 0.71 -4.80
N SER A 166 27.17 1.84 -5.46
CA SER A 166 27.27 3.16 -4.81
C SER A 166 25.96 3.59 -4.13
N LEU A 167 24.79 3.11 -4.59
CA LEU A 167 23.51 3.40 -3.96
C LEU A 167 23.22 2.55 -2.71
N LYS A 168 23.99 1.46 -2.48
CA LYS A 168 23.69 0.52 -1.39
C LYS A 168 23.66 1.21 -0.03
N ARG A 169 24.64 2.07 0.24
CA ARG A 169 24.71 2.82 1.50
C ARG A 169 23.50 3.75 1.67
N THR A 170 23.17 4.50 0.64
CA THR A 170 22.02 5.42 0.63
C THR A 170 20.72 4.68 0.93
N VAL A 171 20.50 3.52 0.27
CA VAL A 171 19.29 2.72 0.49
C VAL A 171 19.21 2.20 1.94
N ILE A 172 20.33 1.73 2.51
CA ILE A 172 20.38 1.30 3.91
C ILE A 172 20.06 2.46 4.85
N ASP A 173 20.68 3.64 4.62
CA ASP A 173 20.48 4.83 5.45
C ASP A 173 19.04 5.33 5.39
N ASP A 174 18.37 5.25 4.22
CA ASP A 174 16.96 5.62 4.08
C ASP A 174 16.04 4.65 4.85
N PHE A 175 16.26 3.35 4.72
CA PHE A 175 15.48 2.34 5.45
C PHE A 175 15.66 2.43 6.96
N SER A 176 16.85 2.82 7.45
CA SER A 176 17.12 2.99 8.88
C SER A 176 16.23 4.05 9.55
N ARG A 177 15.63 4.98 8.77
CA ARG A 177 14.70 6.01 9.24
C ARG A 177 13.26 5.50 9.38
N LEU A 178 12.95 4.33 8.81
CA LEU A 178 11.60 3.80 8.75
C LEU A 178 10.93 3.65 10.13
N PRO A 179 11.61 3.20 11.21
CA PRO A 179 11.03 3.15 12.55
C PRO A 179 10.51 4.51 13.05
N ASN A 180 11.24 5.59 12.76
CA ASN A 180 10.81 6.95 13.13
C ASN A 180 9.55 7.37 12.37
N TYR A 181 9.44 7.05 11.08
CA TYR A 181 8.27 7.33 10.28
C TYR A 181 7.04 6.55 10.75
N ILE A 182 7.23 5.30 11.15
CA ILE A 182 6.16 4.48 11.74
C ILE A 182 5.67 5.09 13.04
N ALA A 183 6.58 5.52 13.93
CA ALA A 183 6.22 6.18 15.18
C ALA A 183 5.43 7.47 14.94
N GLN A 184 5.85 8.31 13.99
CA GLN A 184 5.12 9.51 13.58
C GLN A 184 3.71 9.18 13.04
N ALA A 185 3.62 8.16 12.19
CA ALA A 185 2.36 7.76 11.58
C ALA A 185 1.35 7.25 12.64
N ARG A 186 1.81 6.47 13.61
CA ARG A 186 0.99 6.00 14.74
C ARG A 186 0.46 7.16 15.59
N GLN A 187 1.31 8.13 15.94
CA GLN A 187 0.90 9.30 16.71
C GLN A 187 -0.17 10.14 15.99
N ASN A 188 -0.01 10.30 14.66
CA ASN A 188 -0.97 11.07 13.87
C ASN A 188 -2.31 10.33 13.70
N ARG A 189 -2.27 9.00 13.57
CA ARG A 189 -3.49 8.17 13.46
C ARG A 189 -4.38 8.27 14.71
N VAL A 190 -3.78 8.37 15.89
CA VAL A 190 -4.50 8.59 17.16
C VAL A 190 -5.19 9.95 17.17
N LYS A 191 -4.59 10.99 16.62
CA LYS A 191 -5.16 12.35 16.56
C LYS A 191 -6.33 12.50 15.59
N ILE A 192 -6.41 11.65 14.57
CA ILE A 192 -7.42 11.72 13.48
C ILE A 192 -8.65 10.85 13.79
N GLN A 193 -8.60 9.94 14.76
CA GLN A 193 -9.80 9.22 15.18
C GLN A 193 -10.76 10.24 15.82
N PRO A 194 -11.99 10.42 15.29
CA PRO A 194 -12.94 11.32 15.91
C PRO A 194 -13.19 10.84 17.34
N VAL A 195 -13.14 11.78 18.30
CA VAL A 195 -13.67 11.59 19.64
C VAL A 195 -15.07 11.02 19.45
N GLN A 196 -15.32 9.81 19.93
CA GLN A 196 -16.66 9.24 19.95
C GLN A 196 -17.55 10.29 20.61
N SER A 197 -18.57 10.75 19.87
CA SER A 197 -19.58 11.65 20.43
C SER A 197 -20.09 11.04 21.72
N PRO A 198 -20.19 11.79 22.83
CA PRO A 198 -20.78 11.26 24.05
C PRO A 198 -22.18 10.75 23.70
N GLU A 199 -22.52 9.58 24.22
CA GLU A 199 -23.85 8.98 24.10
C GLU A 199 -24.87 10.06 24.45
N VAL A 200 -25.76 10.34 23.51
CA VAL A 200 -26.92 11.20 23.76
C VAL A 200 -27.79 10.44 24.74
N ASN A 201 -27.67 10.77 26.01
CA ASN A 201 -28.58 10.30 27.04
C ASN A 201 -30.01 10.57 26.56
N GLU A 202 -30.78 9.54 26.57
CA GLU A 202 -32.20 9.43 26.33
C GLU A 202 -32.95 10.58 26.99
N VAL A 203 -33.35 11.56 26.18
CA VAL A 203 -34.24 12.62 26.66
C VAL A 203 -35.59 11.96 26.85
N ALA A 204 -36.03 11.95 28.12
CA ALA A 204 -37.30 11.45 28.59
C ALA A 204 -38.46 11.82 27.66
N ARG A 205 -39.22 10.81 27.28
CA ARG A 205 -40.52 10.96 26.62
C ARG A 205 -41.41 11.79 27.50
N MET A 206 -41.69 13.03 27.12
CA MET A 206 -42.85 13.75 27.60
C MET A 206 -44.06 13.28 26.81
N GLU A 207 -45.04 12.74 27.52
CA GLU A 207 -46.33 12.37 26.97
C GLU A 207 -47.08 13.65 26.52
N PRO A 208 -47.82 13.63 25.41
CA PRO A 208 -48.66 14.76 25.02
C PRO A 208 -49.92 14.77 25.90
N ASP A 209 -50.12 15.91 26.60
CA ASP A 209 -51.31 16.22 27.37
C ASP A 209 -52.49 16.49 26.44
N GLU A 210 -53.64 15.96 26.84
CA GLU A 210 -54.92 16.06 26.12
C GLU A 210 -55.51 17.48 26.16
N ALA A 211 -56.26 17.73 25.12
CA ALA A 211 -57.38 18.67 25.01
C ALA A 211 -57.08 20.15 24.79
N THR A 212 -57.44 20.64 23.65
CA THR A 212 -58.69 21.48 23.58
C THR A 212 -59.11 21.69 22.13
N GLN A 213 -60.27 21.10 21.83
CA GLN A 213 -61.07 21.37 20.65
C GLN A 213 -61.69 22.74 20.80
N LEU A 214 -61.40 23.66 19.88
CA LEU A 214 -62.26 24.82 19.65
C LEU A 214 -62.52 24.98 18.18
N SER A 215 -63.77 24.67 17.82
CA SER A 215 -64.42 25.04 16.58
C SER A 215 -64.53 26.56 16.46
N LEU A 216 -64.41 27.12 15.26
CA LEU A 216 -65.21 28.29 14.81
C LEU A 216 -65.03 28.48 13.29
N PHE A 217 -66.19 28.34 12.61
CA PHE A 217 -66.64 28.88 11.30
C PHE A 217 -65.79 28.66 10.10
#